data_fb0ca5c20c24259eec02b0a9ddf82a82
#
_entry.id   fb0ca5c20c24259eec02b0a9ddf82a82
#
_cell.length_a   1.000
_cell.length_b   1.000
_cell.length_c   1.000
_cell.angle_alpha   90.00
_cell.angle_beta   90.00
_cell.angle_gamma   90.00
#
_symmetry.space_group_name_H-M   'P 1'
#
loop_
_entity.id
_entity.type
_entity.pdbx_description
1 polymer ?
#
loop_
_entity_poly.entity_id
_entity_poly.type
_entity_poly.pdbx_seq_one_letter_code
_entity_poly.pdbx_strand_id
1 'polypeptide(L)'
;SRGLGDVYKRQIQLHLEEWLQCEWLDLQVIVSNHTTQWATLMLTGPKARTVLQKLPLEIDLAREAFGHMEFREGTLSGGPCRILRASFSGELSFEISVPARRGQSLWQELMAAGESEGIIPCGSEALMLLRTEKGYLHVGSDTDGNTMPADLGWGGAVERKTTDFIGRRTLSQEVGRDPGRFQFTGIELLNPDARTVSGAHVLTRDGKSTAGYVTSAFHSPNLGRSVALGLVAGARSREGEQVEIFYEGKSQPARLVRPAFYDPEGEALNG
;
A
#
# COMPACT_ATOMS: atom_id res chain seq x y z
N SER A 1 4.06 -2.36 -19.65
CA SER A 1 4.21 -1.01 -19.09
C SER A 1 5.14 -1.06 -17.90
N ARG A 2 6.21 -0.33 -17.94
CA ARG A 2 7.09 -0.16 -16.78
C ARG A 2 6.34 0.73 -15.81
N GLY A 3 5.78 0.15 -14.75
CA GLY A 3 5.05 0.89 -13.74
C GLY A 3 5.94 1.90 -13.01
N LEU A 4 5.33 2.89 -12.40
CA LEU A 4 6.00 3.92 -11.57
C LEU A 4 6.95 3.32 -10.53
N GLY A 5 6.71 2.09 -10.05
CA GLY A 5 7.59 1.38 -9.13
C GLY A 5 9.03 1.17 -9.63
N ASP A 6 9.25 1.05 -10.93
CA ASP A 6 10.62 0.96 -11.48
C ASP A 6 11.38 2.28 -11.40
N VAL A 7 10.68 3.40 -11.54
CA VAL A 7 11.27 4.74 -11.42
C VAL A 7 11.74 4.96 -9.99
N TYR A 8 10.92 4.68 -8.99
CA TYR A 8 11.26 4.86 -7.58
C TYR A 8 12.39 3.93 -7.12
N LYS A 9 12.41 2.67 -7.55
CA LYS A 9 13.50 1.75 -7.23
C LYS A 9 14.85 2.25 -7.75
N ARG A 10 14.89 2.73 -8.99
CA ARG A 10 16.11 3.30 -9.58
C ARG A 10 16.54 4.58 -8.85
N GLN A 11 15.59 5.42 -8.49
CA GLN A 11 15.87 6.64 -7.74
C GLN A 11 16.52 6.33 -6.39
N ILE A 12 16.01 5.36 -5.64
CA ILE A 12 16.60 4.93 -4.37
C ILE A 12 17.98 4.30 -4.58
N GLN A 13 18.14 3.45 -5.59
CA GLN A 13 19.46 2.88 -5.92
C GLN A 13 20.50 3.97 -6.23
N LEU A 14 20.17 4.90 -7.11
CA LEU A 14 21.06 6.03 -7.45
C LEU A 14 21.39 6.88 -6.23
N HIS A 15 20.41 7.14 -5.39
CA HIS A 15 20.63 7.89 -4.15
C HIS A 15 21.61 7.18 -3.21
N LEU A 16 21.48 5.87 -3.02
CA LEU A 16 22.42 5.09 -2.21
C LEU A 16 23.82 5.07 -2.83
N GLU A 17 23.93 4.90 -4.14
CA GLU A 17 25.21 4.93 -4.86
C GLU A 17 25.90 6.30 -4.77
N GLU A 18 25.14 7.39 -4.88
CA GLU A 18 25.66 8.75 -4.72
C GLU A 18 26.27 8.96 -3.32
N TRP A 19 25.54 8.56 -2.25
CA TRP A 19 26.05 8.66 -0.89
C TRP A 19 27.32 7.81 -0.66
N LEU A 20 27.34 6.60 -1.18
CA LEU A 20 28.52 5.73 -1.08
C LEU A 20 29.74 6.29 -1.82
N GLN A 21 29.53 6.98 -2.95
CA GLN A 21 30.62 7.51 -3.78
C GLN A 21 31.08 8.91 -3.35
N CYS A 22 30.24 9.69 -2.68
CA CYS A 22 30.54 11.08 -2.35
C CYS A 22 30.79 11.32 -0.86
N GLU A 23 30.07 10.64 0.03
CA GLU A 23 30.07 10.94 1.47
C GLU A 23 30.62 9.78 2.32
N TRP A 24 30.34 8.53 1.93
CA TRP A 24 30.68 7.36 2.75
C TRP A 24 31.74 6.48 2.10
N LEU A 25 32.86 7.10 1.71
CA LEU A 25 33.93 6.45 0.97
C LEU A 25 34.61 5.31 1.74
N ASP A 26 34.53 5.33 3.07
CA ASP A 26 35.14 4.31 3.95
C ASP A 26 34.30 3.04 4.06
N LEU A 27 33.04 3.07 3.60
CA LEU A 27 32.15 1.91 3.68
C LEU A 27 32.46 0.87 2.60
N GLN A 28 32.71 -0.36 3.03
CA GLN A 28 32.90 -1.51 2.13
C GLN A 28 31.54 -2.12 1.79
N VAL A 29 30.72 -1.40 1.03
CA VAL A 29 29.33 -1.77 0.66
C VAL A 29 29.18 -1.79 -0.85
N ILE A 30 28.52 -2.82 -1.37
CA ILE A 30 28.13 -2.95 -2.75
C ILE A 30 26.60 -2.97 -2.84
N VAL A 31 26.02 -2.08 -3.62
CA VAL A 31 24.59 -2.06 -3.93
C VAL A 31 24.38 -2.76 -5.27
N SER A 32 23.57 -3.81 -5.29
CA SER A 32 23.25 -4.51 -6.52
C SER A 32 21.75 -4.78 -6.68
N ASN A 33 21.27 -4.69 -7.92
CA ASN A 33 19.86 -4.91 -8.26
C ASN A 33 19.61 -6.38 -8.61
N HIS A 34 18.81 -7.07 -7.81
CA HIS A 34 18.44 -8.47 -7.98
C HIS A 34 17.00 -8.68 -8.49
N THR A 35 16.30 -7.64 -8.92
CA THR A 35 14.88 -7.69 -9.31
C THR A 35 14.57 -8.74 -10.37
N THR A 36 15.46 -8.93 -11.36
CA THR A 36 15.25 -9.89 -12.44
C THR A 36 15.64 -11.32 -12.09
N GLN A 37 16.28 -11.53 -10.96
CA GLN A 37 16.72 -12.87 -10.51
C GLN A 37 15.62 -13.64 -9.79
N TRP A 38 14.59 -12.94 -9.33
CA TRP A 38 13.48 -13.49 -8.56
C TRP A 38 12.15 -13.24 -9.23
N ALA A 39 11.29 -14.25 -9.21
CA ALA A 39 9.86 -14.14 -9.53
C ALA A 39 9.09 -14.16 -8.21
N THR A 40 8.23 -13.17 -8.00
CA THR A 40 7.40 -13.05 -6.79
C THR A 40 5.93 -13.18 -7.16
N LEU A 41 5.22 -14.09 -6.52
CA LEU A 41 3.77 -14.26 -6.61
C LEU A 41 3.14 -13.93 -5.26
N MET A 42 2.04 -13.18 -5.30
CA MET A 42 1.24 -12.89 -4.12
C MET A 42 0.07 -13.88 -4.05
N LEU A 43 -0.02 -14.61 -2.94
CA LEU A 43 -1.14 -15.45 -2.58
C LEU A 43 -1.91 -14.74 -1.45
N THR A 44 -3.16 -14.35 -1.71
CA THR A 44 -3.95 -13.53 -0.77
C THR A 44 -5.36 -14.08 -0.57
N GLY A 45 -5.92 -13.83 0.59
CA GLY A 45 -7.27 -14.23 0.98
C GLY A 45 -7.30 -15.15 2.20
N PRO A 46 -8.48 -15.40 2.77
CA PRO A 46 -8.63 -16.12 4.05
C PRO A 46 -8.09 -17.56 4.01
N LYS A 47 -8.04 -18.16 2.83
CA LYS A 47 -7.52 -19.53 2.62
C LYS A 47 -6.06 -19.59 2.14
N ALA A 48 -5.36 -18.45 2.06
CA ALA A 48 -4.00 -18.39 1.53
C ALA A 48 -3.04 -19.33 2.27
N ARG A 49 -3.14 -19.41 3.60
CA ARG A 49 -2.34 -20.33 4.42
C ARG A 49 -2.62 -21.80 4.07
N THR A 50 -3.89 -22.18 3.96
CA THR A 50 -4.33 -23.54 3.62
C THR A 50 -3.80 -23.97 2.26
N VAL A 51 -3.85 -23.08 1.28
CA VAL A 51 -3.30 -23.36 -0.06
C VAL A 51 -1.78 -23.56 -0.01
N LEU A 52 -1.08 -22.66 0.67
CA LEU A 52 0.39 -22.72 0.74
C LEU A 52 0.89 -23.94 1.52
N GLN A 53 0.15 -24.41 2.54
CA GLN A 53 0.45 -25.61 3.30
C GLN A 53 0.34 -26.93 2.49
N LYS A 54 -0.35 -26.90 1.35
CA LYS A 54 -0.44 -28.08 0.46
C LYS A 54 0.82 -28.28 -0.40
N LEU A 55 1.69 -27.28 -0.46
CA LEU A 55 2.95 -27.36 -1.20
C LEU A 55 4.06 -27.97 -0.33
N PRO A 56 5.07 -28.62 -0.93
CA PRO A 56 6.27 -29.09 -0.23
C PRO A 56 7.13 -27.92 0.23
N LEU A 57 6.77 -27.31 1.35
CA LEU A 57 7.38 -26.12 1.92
C LEU A 57 8.02 -26.44 3.28
N GLU A 58 9.30 -26.10 3.43
CA GLU A 58 10.08 -26.27 4.66
C GLU A 58 10.09 -25.02 5.54
N ILE A 59 8.96 -24.31 5.60
CA ILE A 59 8.74 -23.15 6.48
C ILE A 59 7.47 -23.43 7.28
N ASP A 60 7.56 -23.27 8.60
CA ASP A 60 6.38 -23.31 9.45
C ASP A 60 5.49 -22.09 9.19
N LEU A 61 4.27 -22.36 8.72
CA LEU A 61 3.27 -21.35 8.42
C LEU A 61 2.26 -21.13 9.56
N ALA A 62 2.43 -21.79 10.71
CA ALA A 62 1.54 -21.58 11.84
C ALA A 62 1.46 -20.09 12.20
N ARG A 63 0.30 -19.65 12.70
CA ARG A 63 0.05 -18.23 13.00
C ARG A 63 1.06 -17.69 14.01
N GLU A 64 1.41 -18.50 14.99
CA GLU A 64 2.33 -18.19 16.07
C GLU A 64 3.80 -18.24 15.64
N ALA A 65 4.10 -19.02 14.60
CA ALA A 65 5.46 -19.20 14.09
C ALA A 65 5.83 -18.18 13.01
N PHE A 66 4.84 -17.64 12.29
CA PHE A 66 5.05 -16.71 11.19
C PHE A 66 4.09 -15.52 11.26
N GLY A 67 4.51 -14.48 11.95
CA GLY A 67 3.73 -13.25 12.20
C GLY A 67 3.61 -12.34 10.96
N HIS A 68 2.65 -11.40 11.04
CA HIS A 68 2.52 -10.35 10.02
C HIS A 68 3.79 -9.48 9.95
N MET A 69 4.22 -9.10 8.74
CA MET A 69 5.46 -8.38 8.42
C MET A 69 6.74 -9.15 8.72
N GLU A 70 6.65 -10.45 8.95
CA GLU A 70 7.83 -11.30 9.07
C GLU A 70 8.27 -11.88 7.72
N PHE A 71 9.55 -12.18 7.63
CA PHE A 71 10.22 -12.76 6.47
C PHE A 71 10.88 -14.07 6.84
N ARG A 72 10.80 -15.07 5.96
CA ARG A 72 11.43 -16.38 6.11
C ARG A 72 12.11 -16.80 4.80
N GLU A 73 13.26 -17.42 4.92
CA GLU A 73 13.91 -18.15 3.82
C GLU A 73 13.82 -19.65 4.09
N GLY A 74 13.67 -20.42 3.04
CA GLY A 74 13.55 -21.88 3.13
C GLY A 74 13.54 -22.55 1.78
N THR A 75 12.99 -23.76 1.76
CA THR A 75 12.86 -24.59 0.56
C THR A 75 11.39 -24.76 0.21
N LEU A 76 11.06 -24.57 -1.06
CA LEU A 76 9.75 -24.83 -1.64
C LEU A 76 9.92 -25.73 -2.87
N SER A 77 9.28 -26.90 -2.88
CA SER A 77 9.35 -27.88 -3.98
C SER A 77 10.80 -28.18 -4.42
N GLY A 78 11.69 -28.38 -3.44
CA GLY A 78 13.11 -28.72 -3.66
C GLY A 78 14.01 -27.58 -4.14
N GLY A 79 13.57 -26.33 -4.07
CA GLY A 79 14.40 -25.18 -4.42
C GLY A 79 14.25 -24.02 -3.44
N PRO A 80 15.22 -23.08 -3.42
CA PRO A 80 15.19 -21.97 -2.49
C PRO A 80 13.97 -21.08 -2.72
N CYS A 81 13.38 -20.61 -1.62
CA CYS A 81 12.30 -19.64 -1.63
C CYS A 81 12.49 -18.60 -0.52
N ARG A 82 11.81 -17.49 -0.70
CA ARG A 82 11.66 -16.41 0.28
C ARG A 82 10.19 -16.10 0.42
N ILE A 83 9.70 -16.01 1.63
CA ILE A 83 8.31 -15.68 1.89
C ILE A 83 8.26 -14.49 2.84
N LEU A 84 7.55 -13.45 2.42
CA LEU A 84 7.19 -12.30 3.25
C LEU A 84 5.70 -12.40 3.56
N ARG A 85 5.34 -12.38 4.83
CA ARG A 85 3.94 -12.29 5.25
C ARG A 85 3.53 -10.83 5.35
N ALA A 86 3.23 -10.22 4.20
CA ALA A 86 2.76 -8.86 4.09
C ALA A 86 1.50 -8.81 3.22
N SER A 87 0.66 -7.82 3.43
CA SER A 87 -0.58 -7.67 2.69
C SER A 87 -0.73 -6.27 2.12
N PHE A 88 -1.13 -6.21 0.87
CA PHE A 88 -1.58 -4.99 0.22
C PHE A 88 -3.10 -4.99 -0.01
N SER A 89 -3.74 -6.16 0.04
CA SER A 89 -5.19 -6.30 -0.07
C SER A 89 -5.94 -6.08 1.24
N GLY A 90 -5.24 -6.14 2.38
CA GLY A 90 -5.86 -6.14 3.70
C GLY A 90 -6.24 -7.53 4.23
N GLU A 91 -6.12 -8.57 3.39
CA GLU A 91 -6.36 -9.97 3.75
C GLU A 91 -5.06 -10.69 4.17
N LEU A 92 -5.17 -11.90 4.72
CA LEU A 92 -4.02 -12.78 4.91
C LEU A 92 -3.29 -12.96 3.58
N SER A 93 -2.01 -12.65 3.54
CA SER A 93 -1.25 -12.66 2.31
C SER A 93 0.19 -13.09 2.51
N PHE A 94 0.72 -13.78 1.50
CA PHE A 94 2.11 -14.22 1.40
C PHE A 94 2.69 -13.82 0.06
N GLU A 95 3.78 -13.07 0.08
CA GLU A 95 4.61 -12.80 -1.09
C GLU A 95 5.67 -13.89 -1.19
N ILE A 96 5.54 -14.76 -2.19
CA ILE A 96 6.37 -15.93 -2.37
C ILE A 96 7.34 -15.68 -3.51
N SER A 97 8.62 -15.57 -3.20
CA SER A 97 9.69 -15.30 -4.16
C SER A 97 10.50 -16.58 -4.38
N VAL A 98 10.70 -16.92 -5.64
CA VAL A 98 11.56 -18.04 -6.09
C VAL A 98 12.52 -17.53 -7.15
N PRO A 99 13.63 -18.22 -7.46
CA PRO A 99 14.46 -17.87 -8.61
C PRO A 99 13.62 -17.75 -9.89
N ALA A 100 13.90 -16.73 -10.69
CA ALA A 100 13.02 -16.31 -11.82
C ALA A 100 12.64 -17.45 -12.76
N ARG A 101 13.57 -18.40 -13.00
CA ARG A 101 13.31 -19.61 -13.82
C ARG A 101 12.20 -20.53 -13.27
N ARG A 102 11.86 -20.40 -11.99
CA ARG A 102 10.82 -21.21 -11.32
C ARG A 102 9.48 -20.48 -11.21
N GLY A 103 9.37 -19.25 -11.63
CA GLY A 103 8.14 -18.46 -11.49
C GLY A 103 6.92 -19.11 -12.14
N GLN A 104 7.09 -19.69 -13.34
CA GLN A 104 6.00 -20.39 -14.02
C GLN A 104 5.57 -21.68 -13.28
N SER A 105 6.51 -22.48 -12.81
CA SER A 105 6.17 -23.69 -12.05
C SER A 105 5.48 -23.36 -10.74
N LEU A 106 5.94 -22.33 -10.02
CA LEU A 106 5.28 -21.85 -8.79
C LEU A 106 3.83 -21.44 -9.05
N TRP A 107 3.58 -20.72 -10.13
CA TRP A 107 2.20 -20.36 -10.52
C TRP A 107 1.32 -21.61 -10.70
N GLN A 108 1.81 -22.57 -11.46
CA GLN A 108 1.09 -23.83 -11.70
C GLN A 108 0.84 -24.64 -10.42
N GLU A 109 1.85 -24.73 -9.55
CA GLU A 109 1.75 -25.42 -8.26
C GLU A 109 0.70 -24.73 -7.35
N LEU A 110 0.70 -23.40 -7.26
CA LEU A 110 -0.28 -22.66 -6.47
C LEU A 110 -1.69 -22.81 -7.02
N MET A 111 -1.87 -22.72 -8.34
CA MET A 111 -3.18 -22.89 -8.97
C MET A 111 -3.73 -24.30 -8.75
N ALA A 112 -2.91 -25.33 -8.88
CA ALA A 112 -3.31 -26.72 -8.63
C ALA A 112 -3.63 -26.96 -7.14
N ALA A 113 -2.78 -26.48 -6.22
CA ALA A 113 -3.00 -26.63 -4.78
C ALA A 113 -4.26 -25.89 -4.30
N GLY A 114 -4.58 -24.75 -4.92
CA GLY A 114 -5.71 -23.91 -4.56
C GLY A 114 -7.03 -24.27 -5.24
N GLU A 115 -7.06 -25.19 -6.21
CA GLU A 115 -8.26 -25.51 -6.99
C GLU A 115 -9.44 -25.88 -6.09
N SER A 116 -9.26 -26.79 -5.13
CA SER A 116 -10.31 -27.19 -4.17
C SER A 116 -10.71 -26.09 -3.19
N GLU A 117 -9.88 -25.05 -3.03
CA GLU A 117 -10.15 -23.89 -2.18
C GLU A 117 -10.80 -22.73 -2.94
N GLY A 118 -10.94 -22.85 -4.27
CA GLY A 118 -11.51 -21.85 -5.12
C GLY A 118 -10.55 -20.70 -5.45
N ILE A 119 -9.25 -20.99 -5.61
CA ILE A 119 -8.25 -20.00 -6.04
C ILE A 119 -8.59 -19.48 -7.43
N ILE A 120 -8.46 -18.18 -7.60
CA ILE A 120 -8.64 -17.49 -8.89
C ILE A 120 -7.50 -16.50 -9.12
N PRO A 121 -7.07 -16.29 -10.37
CA PRO A 121 -6.18 -15.18 -10.71
C PRO A 121 -6.85 -13.85 -10.39
N CYS A 122 -6.12 -12.95 -9.72
CA CYS A 122 -6.60 -11.63 -9.35
C CYS A 122 -5.92 -10.55 -10.21
N GLY A 123 -6.71 -9.67 -10.83
CA GLY A 123 -6.19 -8.56 -11.63
C GLY A 123 -5.75 -7.39 -10.75
N SER A 124 -4.92 -6.51 -11.32
CA SER A 124 -4.41 -5.33 -10.63
C SER A 124 -5.52 -4.37 -10.18
N GLU A 125 -6.62 -4.25 -10.92
CA GLU A 125 -7.75 -3.39 -10.55
C GLU A 125 -8.45 -3.90 -9.28
N ALA A 126 -8.64 -5.22 -9.16
CA ALA A 126 -9.20 -5.82 -7.95
C ALA A 126 -8.28 -5.57 -6.73
N LEU A 127 -6.96 -5.69 -6.92
CA LEU A 127 -5.99 -5.36 -5.87
C LEU A 127 -6.06 -3.88 -5.47
N MET A 128 -6.22 -2.97 -6.44
CA MET A 128 -6.37 -1.54 -6.17
C MET A 128 -7.67 -1.22 -5.41
N LEU A 129 -8.76 -1.90 -5.72
CA LEU A 129 -9.99 -1.81 -4.96
C LEU A 129 -9.79 -2.25 -3.51
N LEU A 130 -9.25 -3.46 -3.30
CA LEU A 130 -9.04 -4.03 -1.96
C LEU A 130 -8.15 -3.15 -1.08
N ARG A 131 -7.03 -2.65 -1.62
CA ARG A 131 -6.15 -1.74 -0.88
C ARG A 131 -6.85 -0.42 -0.54
N THR A 132 -7.77 0.05 -1.40
CA THR A 132 -8.54 1.28 -1.15
C THR A 132 -9.57 1.06 -0.05
N GLU A 133 -10.25 -0.09 -0.01
CA GLU A 133 -11.13 -0.48 1.09
C GLU A 133 -10.39 -0.50 2.44
N LYS A 134 -9.15 -0.99 2.43
CA LYS A 134 -8.29 -1.07 3.62
C LYS A 134 -7.63 0.27 3.98
N GLY A 135 -7.61 1.23 3.06
CA GLY A 135 -6.95 2.52 3.25
C GLY A 135 -5.44 2.45 3.12
N TYR A 136 -4.90 1.45 2.43
CA TYR A 136 -3.48 1.34 2.21
C TYR A 136 -3.01 2.28 1.09
N LEU A 137 -1.85 2.88 1.31
CA LEU A 137 -1.24 3.82 0.38
C LEU A 137 -0.72 3.13 -0.88
N HIS A 138 -0.99 3.74 -2.01
CA HIS A 138 -0.32 3.43 -3.27
C HIS A 138 0.60 4.60 -3.64
N VAL A 139 1.91 4.39 -3.49
CA VAL A 139 2.93 5.40 -3.79
C VAL A 139 2.85 5.81 -5.26
N GLY A 140 2.79 7.11 -5.51
CA GLY A 140 2.63 7.69 -6.84
C GLY A 140 1.18 8.01 -7.22
N SER A 141 0.18 7.39 -6.57
CA SER A 141 -1.23 7.81 -6.66
C SER A 141 -1.64 8.67 -5.47
N ASP A 142 -1.31 8.20 -4.26
CA ASP A 142 -1.68 8.86 -3.00
C ASP A 142 -0.53 9.73 -2.44
N THR A 143 0.56 9.85 -3.17
CA THR A 143 1.73 10.65 -2.79
C THR A 143 2.33 11.37 -3.99
N ASP A 144 2.97 12.48 -3.73
CA ASP A 144 3.77 13.26 -4.68
C ASP A 144 5.14 13.63 -4.08
N GLY A 145 5.92 14.45 -4.80
CA GLY A 145 7.24 14.90 -4.35
C GLY A 145 7.22 15.84 -3.13
N ASN A 146 6.06 16.35 -2.72
CA ASN A 146 5.88 17.24 -1.57
C ASN A 146 5.31 16.51 -0.35
N THR A 147 4.86 15.28 -0.50
CA THR A 147 4.22 14.51 0.57
C THR A 147 5.23 14.11 1.63
N MET A 148 4.95 14.41 2.88
CA MET A 148 5.76 14.04 4.04
C MET A 148 5.13 12.87 4.82
N PRO A 149 5.92 12.09 5.59
CA PRO A 149 5.37 11.01 6.41
C PRO A 149 4.24 11.44 7.34
N ALA A 150 4.33 12.67 7.88
CA ALA A 150 3.27 13.24 8.72
C ALA A 150 1.96 13.42 7.95
N ASP A 151 1.98 13.76 6.67
CA ASP A 151 0.79 13.92 5.84
C ASP A 151 0.03 12.58 5.68
N LEU A 152 0.76 11.47 5.72
CA LEU A 152 0.25 10.11 5.56
C LEU A 152 -0.17 9.42 6.87
N GLY A 153 0.00 10.06 8.03
CA GLY A 153 -0.26 9.45 9.32
C GLY A 153 0.95 8.79 10.00
N TRP A 154 2.12 8.85 9.37
CA TRP A 154 3.33 8.20 9.88
C TRP A 154 4.24 9.11 10.70
N GLY A 155 3.81 10.34 11.00
CA GLY A 155 4.58 11.31 11.81
C GLY A 155 5.06 10.72 13.12
N GLY A 156 4.19 10.08 13.89
CA GLY A 156 4.55 9.45 15.16
C GLY A 156 5.58 8.32 15.05
N ALA A 157 5.65 7.61 13.92
CA ALA A 157 6.69 6.61 13.69
C ALA A 157 8.07 7.26 13.49
N VAL A 158 8.11 8.43 12.83
CA VAL A 158 9.31 9.24 12.65
C VAL A 158 9.77 9.86 13.97
N GLU A 159 8.85 10.43 14.74
CA GLU A 159 9.12 11.10 16.02
C GLU A 159 9.70 10.15 17.08
N ARG A 160 9.27 8.88 17.09
CA ARG A 160 9.79 7.85 18.00
C ARG A 160 11.23 7.41 17.70
N LYS A 161 11.78 7.76 16.54
CA LYS A 161 13.17 7.40 16.22
C LYS A 161 14.14 8.26 17.03
N THR A 162 15.00 7.62 17.79
CA THR A 162 16.05 8.26 18.59
C THR A 162 17.36 8.45 17.81
N THR A 163 17.64 7.58 16.85
CA THR A 163 18.81 7.66 15.98
C THR A 163 18.62 8.71 14.90
N ASP A 164 19.69 9.32 14.46
CA ASP A 164 19.69 10.25 13.32
C ASP A 164 19.48 9.48 11.99
N PHE A 165 18.93 10.17 10.99
CA PHE A 165 18.70 9.63 9.66
C PHE A 165 18.64 10.75 8.62
N ILE A 166 18.90 10.43 7.36
CA ILE A 166 18.81 11.38 6.25
C ILE A 166 17.37 11.90 6.14
N GLY A 167 17.22 13.24 6.11
CA GLY A 167 15.91 13.91 6.03
C GLY A 167 15.33 14.31 7.39
N ARG A 168 15.86 13.88 8.53
CA ARG A 168 15.34 14.25 9.85
C ARG A 168 15.26 15.78 10.03
N ARG A 169 16.31 16.49 9.61
CA ARG A 169 16.34 17.96 9.68
C ARG A 169 15.23 18.61 8.86
N THR A 170 14.99 18.10 7.64
CA THR A 170 13.92 18.60 6.76
C THR A 170 12.54 18.37 7.36
N LEU A 171 12.29 17.19 7.94
CA LEU A 171 11.02 16.86 8.58
C LEU A 171 10.75 17.73 9.85
N SER A 172 11.79 18.29 10.45
CA SER A 172 11.66 19.14 11.63
C SER A 172 11.38 20.63 11.30
N GLN A 173 11.43 21.03 10.02
CA GLN A 173 11.16 22.38 9.59
C GLN A 173 9.69 22.77 9.77
N GLU A 174 9.42 24.08 9.91
CA GLU A 174 8.08 24.64 10.13
C GLU A 174 7.09 24.23 9.02
N VAL A 175 7.53 24.27 7.76
CA VAL A 175 6.71 23.85 6.60
C VAL A 175 6.22 22.42 6.71
N GLY A 176 6.99 21.51 7.33
CA GLY A 176 6.61 20.11 7.55
C GLY A 176 5.61 19.94 8.68
N ARG A 177 5.43 20.95 9.52
CA ARG A 177 4.53 20.95 10.67
C ARG A 177 3.25 21.75 10.45
N ASP A 178 3.10 22.39 9.29
CA ASP A 178 1.92 23.16 8.95
C ASP A 178 0.67 22.24 8.96
N PRO A 179 -0.31 22.48 9.84
CA PRO A 179 -1.52 21.67 9.93
C PRO A 179 -2.42 21.84 8.69
N GLY A 180 -2.21 22.87 7.89
CA GLY A 180 -2.93 23.12 6.64
C GLY A 180 -2.44 22.31 5.45
N ARG A 181 -1.37 21.52 5.59
CA ARG A 181 -0.88 20.65 4.53
C ARG A 181 -1.94 19.64 4.07
N PHE A 182 -1.82 19.20 2.83
CA PHE A 182 -2.64 18.11 2.31
C PHE A 182 -2.33 16.81 3.06
N GLN A 183 -3.35 16.21 3.65
CA GLN A 183 -3.24 15.02 4.48
C GLN A 183 -4.09 13.91 3.91
N PHE A 184 -3.56 12.70 3.95
CA PHE A 184 -4.23 11.49 3.51
C PHE A 184 -5.44 11.17 4.38
N THR A 185 -6.59 10.92 3.72
CA THR A 185 -7.87 10.68 4.38
C THR A 185 -8.78 9.79 3.53
N GLY A 186 -9.76 9.17 4.17
CA GLY A 186 -10.89 8.55 3.50
C GLY A 186 -11.96 9.60 3.15
N ILE A 187 -12.68 9.36 2.07
CA ILE A 187 -13.78 10.19 1.59
C ILE A 187 -14.99 9.29 1.35
N GLU A 188 -16.03 9.49 2.12
CA GLU A 188 -17.30 8.75 2.02
C GLU A 188 -18.35 9.60 1.35
N LEU A 189 -18.88 9.16 0.21
CA LEU A 189 -20.01 9.83 -0.44
C LEU A 189 -21.28 9.61 0.38
N LEU A 190 -22.07 10.67 0.62
CA LEU A 190 -23.29 10.57 1.45
C LEU A 190 -24.42 9.86 0.72
N ASN A 191 -24.43 9.88 -0.62
CA ASN A 191 -25.33 9.06 -1.42
C ASN A 191 -24.61 7.74 -1.77
N PRO A 192 -25.09 6.57 -1.32
CA PRO A 192 -24.46 5.27 -1.61
C PRO A 192 -24.36 4.93 -3.10
N ASP A 193 -25.31 5.41 -3.91
CA ASP A 193 -25.35 5.18 -5.35
C ASP A 193 -24.44 6.14 -6.13
N ALA A 194 -23.94 7.19 -5.49
CA ALA A 194 -23.05 8.14 -6.12
C ALA A 194 -21.68 7.50 -6.46
N ARG A 195 -21.06 8.03 -7.50
CA ARG A 195 -19.73 7.62 -7.96
C ARG A 195 -18.83 8.85 -8.00
N THR A 196 -17.57 8.64 -7.70
CA THR A 196 -16.53 9.63 -7.89
C THR A 196 -15.32 8.97 -8.57
N VAL A 197 -14.37 9.78 -8.98
CA VAL A 197 -13.17 9.33 -9.71
C VAL A 197 -11.92 9.96 -9.12
N SER A 198 -10.79 9.35 -9.39
CA SER A 198 -9.48 9.95 -9.13
C SER A 198 -9.35 11.28 -9.88
N GLY A 199 -8.84 12.32 -9.22
CA GLY A 199 -8.73 13.68 -9.74
C GLY A 199 -9.94 14.57 -9.46
N ALA A 200 -11.05 14.06 -8.91
CA ALA A 200 -12.16 14.89 -8.46
C ALA A 200 -11.69 15.85 -7.32
N HIS A 201 -12.17 17.07 -7.35
CA HIS A 201 -11.77 18.10 -6.38
C HIS A 201 -12.60 18.03 -5.11
N VAL A 202 -11.95 18.14 -3.96
CA VAL A 202 -12.60 18.44 -2.69
C VAL A 202 -12.67 19.98 -2.56
N LEU A 203 -13.87 20.54 -2.47
CA LEU A 203 -14.04 21.98 -2.41
C LEU A 203 -13.80 22.54 -1.00
N THR A 204 -13.39 23.81 -0.95
CA THR A 204 -13.44 24.62 0.27
C THR A 204 -14.89 24.83 0.71
N ARG A 205 -15.11 25.23 1.98
CA ARG A 205 -16.46 25.45 2.53
C ARG A 205 -17.30 26.50 1.77
N ASP A 206 -16.63 27.46 1.15
CA ASP A 206 -17.29 28.47 0.31
C ASP A 206 -17.55 27.99 -1.14
N GLY A 207 -17.10 26.80 -1.49
CA GLY A 207 -17.27 26.20 -2.82
C GLY A 207 -16.48 26.87 -3.94
N LYS A 208 -15.57 27.81 -3.63
CA LYS A 208 -14.89 28.63 -4.65
C LYS A 208 -13.50 28.13 -5.02
N SER A 209 -12.91 27.29 -4.19
CA SER A 209 -11.54 26.80 -4.38
C SER A 209 -11.44 25.32 -4.06
N THR A 210 -10.33 24.72 -4.40
CA THR A 210 -10.05 23.32 -4.01
C THR A 210 -9.35 23.29 -2.66
N ALA A 211 -9.83 22.40 -1.77
CA ALA A 211 -9.20 22.07 -0.50
C ALA A 211 -8.43 20.73 -0.59
N GLY A 212 -8.44 20.09 -1.73
CA GLY A 212 -7.80 18.79 -1.95
C GLY A 212 -8.38 18.06 -3.15
N TYR A 213 -8.01 16.80 -3.28
CA TYR A 213 -8.46 15.99 -4.41
C TYR A 213 -8.52 14.49 -4.03
N VAL A 214 -9.36 13.78 -4.76
CA VAL A 214 -9.48 12.32 -4.70
C VAL A 214 -8.28 11.69 -5.39
N THR A 215 -7.57 10.81 -4.71
CA THR A 215 -6.41 10.09 -5.28
C THR A 215 -6.79 8.71 -5.80
N SER A 216 -7.77 8.08 -5.17
CA SER A 216 -8.26 6.75 -5.55
C SER A 216 -9.75 6.65 -5.27
N ALA A 217 -10.51 6.06 -6.19
CA ALA A 217 -11.95 5.84 -6.01
C ALA A 217 -12.40 4.56 -6.68
N PHE A 218 -13.19 3.75 -5.97
CA PHE A 218 -13.76 2.50 -6.47
C PHE A 218 -15.16 2.29 -5.93
N HIS A 219 -15.98 1.53 -6.65
CA HIS A 219 -17.19 0.96 -6.10
C HIS A 219 -16.84 -0.36 -5.43
N SER A 220 -17.09 -0.44 -4.12
CA SER A 220 -16.84 -1.64 -3.32
C SER A 220 -18.05 -2.58 -3.37
N PRO A 221 -17.91 -3.80 -3.91
CA PRO A 221 -18.94 -4.81 -3.81
C PRO A 221 -19.18 -5.27 -2.36
N ASN A 222 -18.11 -5.30 -1.56
CA ASN A 222 -18.16 -5.71 -0.15
C ASN A 222 -19.01 -4.76 0.69
N LEU A 223 -18.93 -3.46 0.41
CA LEU A 223 -19.62 -2.41 1.16
C LEU A 223 -20.91 -1.92 0.47
N GLY A 224 -21.16 -2.33 -0.78
CA GLY A 224 -22.30 -1.89 -1.59
C GLY A 224 -22.30 -0.40 -1.92
N ARG A 225 -21.15 0.28 -1.83
CA ARG A 225 -21.03 1.74 -2.03
C ARG A 225 -19.67 2.14 -2.58
N SER A 226 -19.53 3.39 -3.00
CA SER A 226 -18.25 3.94 -3.40
C SER A 226 -17.37 4.23 -2.17
N VAL A 227 -16.08 3.91 -2.30
CA VAL A 227 -15.01 4.27 -1.36
C VAL A 227 -13.98 5.10 -2.09
N ALA A 228 -13.47 6.13 -1.43
CA ALA A 228 -12.45 6.99 -2.03
C ALA A 228 -11.40 7.40 -1.00
N LEU A 229 -10.17 7.53 -1.47
CA LEU A 229 -9.06 8.09 -0.72
C LEU A 229 -8.66 9.42 -1.34
N GLY A 230 -8.12 10.32 -0.56
CA GLY A 230 -7.73 11.64 -1.04
C GLY A 230 -6.67 12.30 -0.18
N LEU A 231 -6.12 13.37 -0.74
CA LEU A 231 -5.25 14.32 -0.06
C LEU A 231 -6.01 15.63 0.13
N VAL A 232 -6.30 15.98 1.38
CA VAL A 232 -7.14 17.13 1.74
C VAL A 232 -6.46 17.99 2.79
N ALA A 233 -6.53 19.32 2.64
CA ALA A 233 -5.95 20.27 3.55
C ALA A 233 -6.50 20.13 4.97
N GLY A 234 -5.61 19.86 5.93
CA GLY A 234 -5.93 19.73 7.34
C GLY A 234 -6.88 18.57 7.67
N ALA A 235 -6.96 17.53 6.84
CA ALA A 235 -7.98 16.49 6.90
C ALA A 235 -8.14 15.83 8.28
N ARG A 236 -7.05 15.60 9.01
CA ARG A 236 -7.10 14.94 10.32
C ARG A 236 -7.87 15.72 11.38
N SER A 237 -7.78 17.04 11.34
CA SER A 237 -8.55 17.91 12.24
C SER A 237 -10.00 18.07 11.81
N ARG A 238 -10.35 17.55 10.64
CA ARG A 238 -11.63 17.70 9.98
C ARG A 238 -12.37 16.35 9.81
N GLU A 239 -11.95 15.32 10.52
CA GLU A 239 -12.64 14.01 10.51
C GLU A 239 -14.12 14.19 10.90
N GLY A 240 -15.04 13.62 10.11
CA GLY A 240 -16.48 13.78 10.25
C GLY A 240 -17.07 15.00 9.54
N GLU A 241 -16.24 15.93 9.06
CA GLU A 241 -16.72 17.13 8.35
C GLU A 241 -17.35 16.76 7.00
N GLN A 242 -18.48 17.39 6.69
CA GLN A 242 -19.08 17.32 5.36
C GLN A 242 -18.34 18.26 4.40
N VAL A 243 -18.06 17.74 3.21
CA VAL A 243 -17.38 18.42 2.11
C VAL A 243 -18.14 18.18 0.80
N GLU A 244 -17.86 18.99 -0.22
CA GLU A 244 -18.37 18.80 -1.56
C GLU A 244 -17.27 18.24 -2.46
N ILE A 245 -17.59 17.18 -3.21
CA ILE A 245 -16.74 16.63 -4.24
C ILE A 245 -17.23 17.13 -5.59
N PHE A 246 -16.36 17.81 -6.32
CA PHE A 246 -16.67 18.39 -7.62
C PHE A 246 -15.91 17.68 -8.74
N TYR A 247 -16.67 17.26 -9.74
CA TYR A 247 -16.12 16.68 -10.95
C TYR A 247 -17.05 16.94 -12.15
N GLU A 248 -16.49 17.40 -13.27
CA GLU A 248 -17.20 17.64 -14.54
C GLU A 248 -18.50 18.47 -14.38
N GLY A 249 -18.43 19.56 -13.63
CA GLY A 249 -19.55 20.48 -13.44
C GLY A 249 -20.61 19.99 -12.44
N LYS A 250 -20.40 18.86 -11.76
CA LYS A 250 -21.30 18.32 -10.75
C LYS A 250 -20.66 18.30 -9.38
N SER A 251 -21.42 18.72 -8.38
CA SER A 251 -21.06 18.58 -6.97
C SER A 251 -21.87 17.50 -6.31
N GLN A 252 -21.26 16.79 -5.38
CA GLN A 252 -21.93 15.77 -4.57
C GLN A 252 -21.39 15.80 -3.14
N PRO A 253 -22.28 15.68 -2.13
CA PRO A 253 -21.87 15.74 -0.74
C PRO A 253 -21.12 14.47 -0.32
N ALA A 254 -20.08 14.67 0.47
CA ALA A 254 -19.23 13.63 1.03
C ALA A 254 -18.86 13.97 2.47
N ARG A 255 -18.19 13.05 3.14
CA ARG A 255 -17.67 13.21 4.49
C ARG A 255 -16.22 12.77 4.52
N LEU A 256 -15.37 13.51 5.24
CA LEU A 256 -14.02 13.10 5.56
C LEU A 256 -14.06 12.04 6.67
N VAL A 257 -13.41 10.91 6.45
CA VAL A 257 -13.40 9.77 7.38
C VAL A 257 -12.00 9.20 7.49
N ARG A 258 -11.78 8.30 8.44
CA ARG A 258 -10.56 7.49 8.46
C ARG A 258 -10.42 6.70 7.17
N PRO A 259 -9.20 6.49 6.67
CA PRO A 259 -9.02 5.84 5.37
C PRO A 259 -9.39 4.36 5.31
N ALA A 260 -9.54 3.67 6.44
CA ALA A 260 -9.95 2.26 6.50
C ALA A 260 -11.48 2.13 6.48
N PHE A 261 -12.04 1.64 5.36
CA PHE A 261 -13.48 1.43 5.18
C PHE A 261 -13.92 0.02 5.53
N TYR A 262 -13.02 -0.96 5.39
CA TYR A 262 -13.25 -2.38 5.65
C TYR A 262 -12.20 -2.91 6.61
N ASP A 263 -12.63 -3.69 7.60
CA ASP A 263 -11.78 -4.32 8.62
C ASP A 263 -10.72 -3.36 9.22
N PRO A 264 -11.13 -2.25 9.85
CA PRO A 264 -10.21 -1.23 10.35
C PRO A 264 -9.23 -1.77 11.40
N GLU A 265 -9.61 -2.81 12.14
CA GLU A 265 -8.78 -3.44 13.18
C GLU A 265 -7.77 -4.46 12.60
N GLY A 266 -7.91 -4.85 11.33
CA GLY A 266 -6.96 -5.74 10.67
C GLY A 266 -7.09 -7.21 11.08
N GLU A 267 -8.28 -7.66 11.44
CA GLU A 267 -8.52 -9.06 11.83
C GLU A 267 -8.24 -10.03 10.67
N ALA A 268 -8.65 -9.67 9.45
CA ALA A 268 -8.43 -10.46 8.23
C ALA A 268 -6.94 -10.70 7.89
N LEU A 269 -6.02 -9.84 8.36
CA LEU A 269 -4.57 -10.03 8.18
C LEU A 269 -4.04 -11.28 8.91
N ASN A 270 -4.75 -11.73 9.89
CA ASN A 270 -4.32 -12.84 10.74
C ASN A 270 -4.86 -14.19 10.26
N GLY A 271 -5.90 -14.21 9.45
CA GLY A 271 -6.52 -15.41 8.88
C GLY A 271 -7.32 -16.20 9.88
#